data_475553d397bf5a8caaccfadb32618be9
#
_entry.id   475553d397bf5a8caaccfadb32618be9
#
_cell.length_a   1.000
_cell.length_b   1.000
_cell.length_c   1.000
_cell.angle_alpha   90.00
_cell.angle_beta   90.00
_cell.angle_gamma   90.00
#
_symmetry.space_group_name_H-M   'P 1'
#
loop_
_entity.id
_entity.type
_entity.pdbx_description
1 polymer ?
#
loop_
_entity_poly.entity_id
_entity_poly.type
_entity_poly.pdbx_seq_one_letter_code
_entity_poly.pdbx_strand_id
1 'polypeptide(L)'
;MTATFLVMDALALKDLPEVFDNVIDSGLLHVFSDDDRRRYVEGLATVLKPGGRLFLLCFSDQEPGTQGPRRVPKKELETAFAKRWSIESIEPSRYEVRRDLKDLSFSEGGPKIWSVVVGRPSI
;
A
#
# COMPACT_ATOMS: atom_id res chain seq x y z
N MET A 1 20.65 4.99 14.66
CA MET A 1 19.25 4.57 14.47
C MET A 1 19.09 3.09 14.74
N THR A 2 18.10 2.71 15.50
CA THR A 2 17.80 1.30 15.74
C THR A 2 16.51 0.93 15.04
N ALA A 3 16.43 -0.30 14.54
CA ALA A 3 15.23 -0.82 13.92
C ALA A 3 14.87 -2.15 14.56
N THR A 4 13.58 -2.39 14.75
CA THR A 4 13.07 -3.65 15.25
C THR A 4 12.35 -4.39 14.12
N PHE A 5 12.73 -5.64 13.89
CA PHE A 5 12.14 -6.49 12.87
C PHE A 5 11.28 -7.55 13.54
N LEU A 6 10.03 -7.65 13.09
CA LEU A 6 9.06 -8.61 13.60
C LEU A 6 8.56 -9.49 12.47
N VAL A 7 8.37 -10.77 12.78
CA VAL A 7 7.63 -11.68 11.89
C VAL A 7 6.21 -11.76 12.41
N MET A 8 5.25 -11.21 11.64
CA MET A 8 3.85 -11.27 12.05
C MET A 8 2.93 -11.21 10.82
N ASP A 9 1.69 -11.61 11.00
CA ASP A 9 0.68 -11.55 9.97
C ASP A 9 0.20 -10.10 9.80
N ALA A 10 0.31 -9.55 8.60
CA ALA A 10 -0.14 -8.19 8.30
C ALA A 10 -1.66 -8.02 8.44
N LEU A 11 -2.41 -9.11 8.44
CA LEU A 11 -3.86 -9.07 8.68
C LEU A 11 -4.20 -9.05 10.19
N ALA A 12 -3.19 -9.15 11.05
CA ALA A 12 -3.33 -9.12 12.50
C ALA A 12 -2.65 -7.89 13.11
N LEU A 13 -2.57 -6.77 12.39
CA LEU A 13 -1.94 -5.54 12.87
C LEU A 13 -2.59 -5.02 14.15
N LYS A 14 -3.88 -5.28 14.36
CA LYS A 14 -4.57 -4.90 15.59
C LYS A 14 -3.95 -5.50 16.85
N ASP A 15 -3.19 -6.58 16.71
CA ASP A 15 -2.52 -7.24 17.83
C ASP A 15 -1.18 -6.58 18.18
N LEU A 16 -0.69 -5.66 17.33
CA LEU A 16 0.52 -4.91 17.60
C LEU A 16 0.20 -3.81 18.63
N PRO A 17 0.88 -3.80 19.80
CA PRO A 17 0.54 -2.85 20.87
C PRO A 17 1.00 -1.42 20.62
N GLU A 18 1.86 -1.21 19.64
CA GLU A 18 2.43 0.11 19.37
C GLU A 18 1.64 0.87 18.31
N VAL A 19 1.70 2.19 18.37
CA VAL A 19 1.15 3.08 17.35
C VAL A 19 2.26 3.97 16.80
N PHE A 20 2.12 4.37 15.54
CA PHE A 20 3.16 5.07 14.79
C PHE A 20 2.63 6.36 14.17
N ASP A 21 3.52 7.32 13.97
CA ASP A 21 3.19 8.56 13.26
C ASP A 21 3.05 8.34 11.76
N ASN A 22 3.86 7.44 11.21
CA ASN A 22 3.87 7.14 9.78
C ASN A 22 4.01 5.64 9.56
N VAL A 23 3.39 5.16 8.50
CA VAL A 23 3.52 3.78 8.02
C VAL A 23 3.88 3.84 6.53
N ILE A 24 4.78 2.97 6.11
CA ILE A 24 5.16 2.82 4.71
C ILE A 24 4.76 1.43 4.26
N ASP A 25 4.02 1.36 3.16
CA ASP A 25 3.68 0.10 2.48
C ASP A 25 4.22 0.18 1.06
N SER A 26 5.21 -0.65 0.78
CA SER A 26 5.76 -0.77 -0.58
C SER A 26 5.46 -2.15 -1.13
N GLY A 27 4.30 -2.29 -1.77
CA GLY A 27 3.97 -3.51 -2.48
C GLY A 27 3.26 -4.60 -1.66
N LEU A 28 2.59 -4.24 -0.57
CA LEU A 28 1.85 -5.22 0.22
C LEU A 28 0.34 -5.19 -0.07
N LEU A 29 -0.27 -4.01 -0.06
CA LEU A 29 -1.73 -3.88 -0.26
C LEU A 29 -2.20 -4.58 -1.53
N HIS A 30 -1.44 -4.50 -2.61
CA HIS A 30 -1.85 -5.03 -3.91
C HIS A 30 -1.83 -6.57 -4.00
N VAL A 31 -1.31 -7.27 -2.99
CA VAL A 31 -1.32 -8.75 -2.99
C VAL A 31 -2.57 -9.33 -2.33
N PHE A 32 -3.35 -8.52 -1.64
CA PHE A 32 -4.52 -9.01 -0.90
C PHE A 32 -5.75 -9.15 -1.79
N SER A 33 -6.61 -10.13 -1.43
CA SER A 33 -7.97 -10.20 -1.95
C SER A 33 -8.78 -9.01 -1.43
N ASP A 34 -9.99 -8.80 -1.95
CA ASP A 34 -10.83 -7.69 -1.52
C ASP A 34 -11.16 -7.77 -0.02
N ASP A 35 -11.47 -8.98 0.49
CA ASP A 35 -11.77 -9.17 1.91
C ASP A 35 -10.54 -8.94 2.79
N ASP A 36 -9.40 -9.47 2.38
CA ASP A 36 -8.16 -9.31 3.13
C ASP A 36 -7.68 -7.87 3.10
N ARG A 37 -7.91 -7.17 1.98
CA ARG A 37 -7.59 -5.74 1.86
C ARG A 37 -8.37 -4.93 2.90
N ARG A 38 -9.65 -5.24 3.10
CA ARG A 38 -10.45 -4.56 4.13
C ARG A 38 -9.89 -4.80 5.51
N ARG A 39 -9.54 -6.04 5.84
CA ARG A 39 -8.92 -6.39 7.11
C ARG A 39 -7.60 -5.66 7.33
N TYR A 40 -6.79 -5.58 6.28
CA TYR A 40 -5.52 -4.89 6.33
C TYR A 40 -5.70 -3.39 6.59
N VAL A 41 -6.60 -2.75 5.87
CA VAL A 41 -6.88 -1.32 6.04
C VAL A 41 -7.42 -1.01 7.44
N GLU A 42 -8.29 -1.86 7.96
CA GLU A 42 -8.77 -1.73 9.34
C GLU A 42 -7.62 -1.86 10.34
N GLY A 43 -6.72 -2.81 10.11
CA GLY A 43 -5.53 -2.98 10.95
C GLY A 43 -4.60 -1.76 10.90
N LEU A 44 -4.41 -1.17 9.75
CA LEU A 44 -3.62 0.06 9.61
C LEU A 44 -4.17 1.19 10.48
N ALA A 45 -5.49 1.29 10.59
CA ALA A 45 -6.11 2.32 11.43
C ALA A 45 -5.78 2.12 12.91
N THR A 46 -5.47 0.90 13.34
CA THR A 46 -5.13 0.64 14.75
C THR A 46 -3.67 0.96 15.07
N VAL A 47 -2.79 0.97 14.06
CA VAL A 47 -1.36 1.21 14.29
C VAL A 47 -0.90 2.61 13.91
N LEU A 48 -1.76 3.40 13.27
CA LEU A 48 -1.49 4.81 12.98
C LEU A 48 -2.12 5.70 14.03
N LYS A 49 -1.35 6.67 14.52
CA LYS A 49 -1.90 7.70 15.40
C LYS A 49 -2.89 8.58 14.64
N PRO A 50 -3.90 9.14 15.31
CA PRO A 50 -4.71 10.19 14.70
C PRO A 50 -3.82 11.30 14.15
N GLY A 51 -4.05 11.72 12.91
CA GLY A 51 -3.17 12.66 12.21
C GLY A 51 -1.96 12.03 11.54
N GLY A 52 -1.74 10.72 11.72
CA GLY A 52 -0.64 10.00 11.06
C GLY A 52 -0.90 9.75 9.59
N ARG A 53 0.16 9.38 8.87
CA ARG A 53 0.08 9.15 7.43
C ARG A 53 0.59 7.79 7.02
N LEU A 54 -0.11 7.22 6.03
CA LEU A 54 0.32 6.03 5.30
C LEU A 54 0.89 6.47 3.96
N PHE A 55 2.10 6.02 3.66
CA PHE A 55 2.75 6.20 2.35
C PHE A 55 2.71 4.85 1.64
N LEU A 56 1.95 4.76 0.58
CA LEU A 56 1.63 3.51 -0.09
C LEU A 56 2.13 3.50 -1.53
N LEU A 57 2.82 2.44 -1.91
CA LEU A 57 3.16 2.16 -3.31
C LEU A 57 2.48 0.86 -3.72
N CYS A 58 1.73 0.86 -4.82
CA CYS A 58 1.07 -0.32 -5.33
C CYS A 58 0.99 -0.28 -6.86
N PHE A 59 0.85 -1.47 -7.48
CA PHE A 59 0.73 -1.56 -8.93
C PHE A 59 -0.53 -0.82 -9.40
N SER A 60 -0.34 -0.03 -10.45
CA SER A 60 -1.40 0.76 -11.08
C SER A 60 -2.09 -0.06 -12.17
N ASP A 61 -3.37 0.23 -12.42
CA ASP A 61 -4.11 -0.32 -13.55
C ASP A 61 -3.59 0.22 -14.90
N GLN A 62 -2.70 1.21 -14.87
CA GLN A 62 -2.01 1.69 -16.07
C GLN A 62 -0.91 0.74 -16.52
N GLU A 63 -0.47 -0.18 -15.66
CA GLU A 63 0.47 -1.22 -16.04
C GLU A 63 -0.26 -2.33 -16.78
N PRO A 64 0.09 -2.62 -18.05
CA PRO A 64 -0.59 -3.67 -18.81
C PRO A 64 -0.21 -5.07 -18.34
N GLY A 65 -0.99 -6.04 -18.73
CA GLY A 65 -0.75 -7.45 -18.45
C GLY A 65 -1.29 -7.89 -17.10
N THR A 66 -1.02 -9.14 -16.74
CA THR A 66 -1.51 -9.78 -15.52
C THR A 66 -0.39 -10.39 -14.69
N GLN A 67 0.84 -10.29 -15.15
CA GLN A 67 1.99 -10.83 -14.43
C GLN A 67 2.26 -10.02 -13.15
N GLY A 68 2.67 -10.71 -12.11
CA GLY A 68 2.93 -10.09 -10.83
C GLY A 68 1.67 -9.75 -10.04
N PRO A 69 1.72 -8.75 -9.18
CA PRO A 69 0.57 -8.37 -8.34
C PRO A 69 -0.61 -7.87 -9.17
N ARG A 70 -1.81 -8.00 -8.64
CA ARG A 70 -2.97 -7.47 -9.33
C ARG A 70 -2.91 -5.95 -9.41
N ARG A 71 -3.51 -5.42 -10.47
CA ARG A 71 -3.55 -3.98 -10.71
C ARG A 71 -4.61 -3.32 -9.84
N VAL A 72 -4.32 -2.11 -9.36
CA VAL A 72 -5.22 -1.39 -8.47
C VAL A 72 -5.63 -0.07 -9.15
N PRO A 73 -6.90 0.04 -9.58
CA PRO A 73 -7.41 1.33 -10.08
C PRO A 73 -7.55 2.35 -8.95
N LYS A 74 -7.49 3.64 -9.29
CA LYS A 74 -7.72 4.71 -8.31
C LYS A 74 -9.02 4.54 -7.55
N LYS A 75 -10.07 4.10 -8.24
CA LYS A 75 -11.39 3.91 -7.64
C LYS A 75 -11.36 2.89 -6.50
N GLU A 76 -10.56 1.82 -6.64
CA GLU A 76 -10.43 0.84 -5.58
C GLU A 76 -9.68 1.41 -4.38
N LEU A 77 -8.70 2.30 -4.61
CA LEU A 77 -8.02 3.00 -3.51
C LEU A 77 -8.99 3.93 -2.78
N GLU A 78 -9.80 4.67 -3.53
CA GLU A 78 -10.82 5.55 -2.95
C GLU A 78 -11.83 4.76 -2.13
N THR A 79 -12.22 3.59 -2.59
CA THR A 79 -13.14 2.71 -1.86
C THR A 79 -12.49 2.14 -0.60
N ALA A 80 -11.24 1.69 -0.70
CA ALA A 80 -10.51 1.09 0.42
C ALA A 80 -10.32 2.08 1.56
N PHE A 81 -10.11 3.36 1.25
CA PHE A 81 -9.85 4.41 2.23
C PHE A 81 -10.99 5.42 2.33
N ALA A 82 -12.23 4.99 2.08
CA ALA A 82 -13.39 5.87 2.06
C ALA A 82 -13.81 6.37 3.44
N LYS A 83 -13.67 5.52 4.47
CA LYS A 83 -14.11 5.83 5.83
C LYS A 83 -12.91 6.04 6.73
N ARG A 84 -12.93 7.07 7.55
CA ARG A 84 -11.90 7.37 8.56
C ARG A 84 -10.53 7.72 7.97
N TRP A 85 -10.45 7.89 6.66
CA TRP A 85 -9.20 8.21 5.97
C TRP A 85 -9.40 9.43 5.07
N SER A 86 -8.30 10.13 4.83
CA SER A 86 -8.27 11.22 3.86
C SER A 86 -7.15 10.94 2.87
N ILE A 87 -7.50 10.70 1.62
CA ILE A 87 -6.49 10.54 0.57
C ILE A 87 -5.97 11.91 0.20
N GLU A 88 -4.70 12.16 0.51
CA GLU A 88 -4.08 13.47 0.23
C GLU A 88 -3.56 13.54 -1.20
N SER A 89 -3.05 12.44 -1.73
CA SER A 89 -2.58 12.39 -3.12
C SER A 89 -2.58 10.97 -3.66
N ILE A 90 -2.81 10.84 -4.97
CA ILE A 90 -2.59 9.62 -5.75
C ILE A 90 -1.87 10.07 -7.01
N GLU A 91 -0.59 9.71 -7.14
CA GLU A 91 0.23 10.14 -8.26
C GLU A 91 0.83 8.94 -8.99
N PRO A 92 0.94 9.00 -10.32
CA PRO A 92 1.63 7.95 -11.07
C PRO A 92 3.12 7.96 -10.75
N SER A 93 3.69 6.76 -10.66
CA SER A 93 5.12 6.59 -10.41
C SER A 93 5.58 5.28 -11.04
N ARG A 94 6.78 4.85 -10.76
CA ARG A 94 7.34 3.61 -11.29
C ARG A 94 8.23 2.94 -10.27
N TYR A 95 8.20 1.60 -10.27
CA TYR A 95 9.20 0.81 -9.56
C TYR A 95 10.45 0.66 -10.42
N GLU A 96 11.60 0.59 -9.79
CA GLU A 96 12.80 0.09 -10.42
C GLU A 96 12.79 -1.44 -10.35
N VAL A 97 13.14 -2.09 -11.47
CA VAL A 97 13.26 -3.54 -11.54
C VAL A 97 14.65 -3.92 -12.02
N ARG A 98 15.10 -5.09 -11.60
CA ARG A 98 16.38 -5.62 -12.06
C ARG A 98 16.32 -5.88 -13.56
N ARG A 99 17.33 -5.43 -14.28
CA ARG A 99 17.39 -5.59 -15.74
C ARG A 99 17.64 -7.03 -16.17
N ASP A 100 18.11 -7.90 -15.25
CA ASP A 100 18.39 -9.30 -15.52
C ASP A 100 17.17 -10.22 -15.31
N LEU A 101 16.02 -9.68 -14.90
CA LEU A 101 14.76 -10.44 -14.78
C LEU A 101 14.16 -10.62 -16.16
N LYS A 102 14.43 -11.79 -16.77
CA LYS A 102 13.99 -12.08 -18.14
C LYS A 102 12.57 -12.59 -18.24
N ASP A 103 12.04 -13.14 -17.16
CA ASP A 103 10.72 -13.79 -17.16
C ASP A 103 9.56 -12.84 -16.84
N LEU A 104 9.86 -11.60 -16.44
CA LEU A 104 8.87 -10.59 -16.14
C LEU A 104 8.99 -9.46 -17.15
N SER A 105 7.88 -9.20 -17.83
CA SER A 105 7.80 -8.14 -18.81
C SER A 105 6.89 -7.02 -18.27
N PHE A 106 7.50 -5.91 -17.90
CA PHE A 106 6.80 -4.71 -17.45
C PHE A 106 7.06 -3.55 -18.41
N SER A 107 6.35 -2.46 -18.24
CA SER A 107 6.55 -1.25 -19.02
C SER A 107 8.00 -0.79 -18.97
N GLU A 108 8.47 -0.23 -20.07
CA GLU A 108 9.81 0.35 -20.16
C GLU A 108 9.96 1.44 -19.07
N GLY A 109 11.08 1.40 -18.35
CA GLY A 109 11.32 2.29 -17.22
C GLY A 109 10.75 1.77 -15.90
N GLY A 110 10.24 0.52 -15.87
CA GLY A 110 9.69 -0.15 -14.71
C GLY A 110 8.17 -0.19 -14.68
N PRO A 111 7.59 -1.09 -13.88
CA PRO A 111 6.13 -1.19 -13.79
C PRO A 111 5.51 0.10 -13.26
N LYS A 112 4.38 0.46 -13.83
CA LYS A 112 3.63 1.65 -13.43
C LYS A 112 2.91 1.39 -12.12
N ILE A 113 3.07 2.30 -11.20
CA ILE A 113 2.49 2.21 -9.86
C ILE A 113 1.76 3.50 -9.50
N TRP A 114 0.97 3.44 -8.43
CA TRP A 114 0.48 4.63 -7.74
C TRP A 114 1.35 4.91 -6.53
N SER A 115 1.71 6.19 -6.34
CA SER A 115 2.28 6.70 -5.10
C SER A 115 1.18 7.43 -4.37
N VAL A 116 0.79 6.92 -3.22
CA VAL A 116 -0.41 7.36 -2.50
C VAL A 116 -0.03 7.84 -1.11
N VAL A 117 -0.57 8.99 -0.73
CA VAL A 117 -0.47 9.48 0.64
C VAL A 117 -1.87 9.52 1.23
N VAL A 118 -2.06 8.79 2.32
CA VAL A 118 -3.34 8.69 3.00
C VAL A 118 -3.16 9.13 4.44
N GLY A 119 -3.97 10.09 4.86
CA GLY A 119 -3.96 10.57 6.23
C GLY A 119 -5.04 9.90 7.07
N ARG A 120 -4.73 9.61 8.34
CA ARG A 120 -5.74 9.24 9.31
C ARG A 120 -6.20 10.52 10.00
N PRO A 121 -7.48 10.91 9.86
CA PRO A 121 -7.95 12.14 10.51
C PRO A 121 -7.70 12.13 12.01
N SER A 122 -7.43 13.29 12.59
CA SER A 122 -7.18 13.44 14.01
C SER A 122 -8.46 13.40 14.86
N ILE A 123 -9.60 13.33 14.19
CA ILE A 123 -10.91 13.24 14.86
C ILE A 123 -11.67 12.05 14.30
#